data_2e388ba67f91e53071fa33cf0fb0f785
#
_entry.id   2e388ba67f91e53071fa33cf0fb0f785
#
_cell.length_a   1.000
_cell.length_b   1.000
_cell.length_c   1.000
_cell.angle_alpha   90.00
_cell.angle_beta   90.00
_cell.angle_gamma   90.00
#
_symmetry.space_group_name_H-M   'P 1'
#
loop_
_entity.id
_entity.type
_entity.pdbx_description
1 polymer ?
#
loop_
_entity_poly.entity_id
_entity_poly.type
_entity_poly.pdbx_seq_one_letter_code
_entity_poly.pdbx_strand_id
1 'polypeptide(L)'
;MERRQKVLDYLDRTGIPYEYYEHPEAPTIEIARQYWHDDGSKHCKNLFFRNHKGNCHYLVVFDCDRQLAIHDLEHRLRQGKLSFASEQRMERYLGLRPGSVSPFGLINDLENHVHLFLDQTLRDQPALSFHPNDNTATVVIRHGAFLQFLESCGNSYEFIELY
;
A
#
# COMPACT_ATOMS: atom_id res chain seq x y z
N MET A 1 -2.73 -17.36 -2.97
CA MET A 1 -1.62 -17.84 -3.84
C MET A 1 -1.49 -17.01 -5.10
N GLU A 2 -2.53 -16.95 -5.88
CA GLU A 2 -2.49 -16.20 -7.15
C GLU A 2 -2.12 -14.73 -6.99
N ARG A 3 -2.67 -14.05 -5.98
CA ARG A 3 -2.45 -12.62 -5.79
C ARG A 3 -0.99 -12.29 -5.55
N ARG A 4 -0.34 -13.02 -4.66
CA ARG A 4 1.07 -12.75 -4.37
C ARG A 4 1.97 -13.16 -5.54
N GLN A 5 1.64 -14.25 -6.22
CA GLN A 5 2.43 -14.68 -7.38
C GLN A 5 2.34 -13.64 -8.51
N LYS A 6 1.18 -13.04 -8.69
CA LYS A 6 1.00 -11.98 -9.68
C LYS A 6 1.90 -10.77 -9.39
N VAL A 7 2.05 -10.42 -8.11
CA VAL A 7 2.95 -9.33 -7.69
C VAL A 7 4.40 -9.69 -7.99
N LEU A 8 4.82 -10.90 -7.59
CA LEU A 8 6.19 -11.32 -7.80
C LEU A 8 6.53 -11.39 -9.30
N ASP A 9 5.62 -11.91 -10.10
CA ASP A 9 5.79 -11.96 -11.55
C ASP A 9 5.90 -10.56 -12.16
N TYR A 10 5.10 -9.62 -11.67
CA TYR A 10 5.16 -8.23 -12.11
C TYR A 10 6.52 -7.60 -11.79
N LEU A 11 7.00 -7.78 -10.57
CA LEU A 11 8.30 -7.23 -10.15
C LEU A 11 9.45 -7.85 -10.96
N ASP A 12 9.40 -9.15 -11.16
CA ASP A 12 10.41 -9.86 -11.95
C ASP A 12 10.41 -9.39 -13.41
N ARG A 13 9.25 -9.29 -14.01
CA ARG A 13 9.09 -8.86 -15.41
C ARG A 13 9.57 -7.44 -15.63
N THR A 14 9.34 -6.56 -14.67
CA THR A 14 9.74 -5.15 -14.78
C THR A 14 11.17 -4.89 -14.29
N GLY A 15 11.87 -5.91 -13.79
CA GLY A 15 13.24 -5.78 -13.34
C GLY A 15 13.40 -5.02 -12.04
N ILE A 16 12.37 -5.00 -11.19
CA ILE A 16 12.38 -4.30 -9.91
C ILE A 16 12.89 -5.25 -8.82
N PRO A 17 14.02 -4.96 -8.18
CA PRO A 17 14.56 -5.84 -7.14
C PRO A 17 13.75 -5.78 -5.85
N TYR A 18 13.64 -6.90 -5.18
CA TYR A 18 12.94 -7.04 -3.91
C TYR A 18 13.45 -8.23 -3.12
N GLU A 19 13.14 -8.26 -1.82
CA GLU A 19 13.31 -9.43 -0.96
C GLU A 19 11.93 -9.95 -0.60
N TYR A 20 11.82 -11.24 -0.33
CA TYR A 20 10.54 -11.90 -0.11
C TYR A 20 10.66 -12.96 0.97
N TYR A 21 9.69 -13.01 1.88
CA TYR A 21 9.58 -14.13 2.83
C TYR A 21 8.12 -14.45 3.11
N GLU A 22 7.86 -15.72 3.41
CA GLU A 22 6.55 -16.24 3.72
C GLU A 22 6.37 -16.38 5.22
N HIS A 23 5.13 -16.28 5.69
CA HIS A 23 4.77 -16.44 7.09
C HIS A 23 3.30 -16.87 7.18
N PRO A 24 2.84 -17.32 8.36
CA PRO A 24 1.43 -17.61 8.58
C PRO A 24 0.55 -16.36 8.33
N GLU A 25 -0.73 -16.58 8.07
CA GLU A 25 -1.67 -15.51 7.81
C GLU A 25 -1.60 -14.43 8.91
N ALA A 26 -1.46 -13.18 8.49
CA ALA A 26 -1.30 -12.04 9.38
C ALA A 26 -2.25 -10.91 8.98
N PRO A 27 -3.56 -11.02 9.31
CA PRO A 27 -4.55 -10.03 8.88
C PRO A 27 -4.48 -8.71 9.63
N THR A 28 -3.74 -8.64 10.74
CA THR A 28 -3.56 -7.40 11.51
C THR A 28 -2.07 -7.12 11.73
N ILE A 29 -1.76 -5.85 12.03
CA ILE A 29 -0.38 -5.45 12.32
C ILE A 29 0.16 -6.17 13.55
N GLU A 30 -0.66 -6.35 14.59
CA GLU A 30 -0.27 -7.02 15.81
C GLU A 30 0.19 -8.45 15.55
N ILE A 31 -0.52 -9.16 14.69
CA ILE A 31 -0.16 -10.52 14.29
C ILE A 31 1.08 -10.48 13.40
N ALA A 32 1.13 -9.56 12.43
CA ALA A 32 2.23 -9.46 11.50
C ALA A 32 3.57 -9.18 12.19
N ARG A 33 3.56 -8.38 13.27
CA ARG A 33 4.78 -8.06 14.04
C ARG A 33 5.53 -9.30 14.52
N GLN A 34 4.83 -10.38 14.74
CA GLN A 34 5.43 -11.64 15.22
C GLN A 34 6.33 -12.28 14.15
N TYR A 35 6.15 -11.94 12.89
CA TYR A 35 6.84 -12.56 11.77
C TYR A 35 7.79 -11.61 11.04
N TRP A 36 7.85 -10.33 11.43
CA TRP A 36 8.72 -9.36 10.77
C TRP A 36 10.18 -9.68 11.02
N HIS A 37 10.97 -9.56 9.95
CA HIS A 37 12.41 -9.68 10.03
C HIS A 37 13.03 -8.33 10.40
N ASP A 38 14.11 -8.35 11.17
CA ASP A 38 14.88 -7.14 11.50
C ASP A 38 15.83 -6.83 10.35
N ASP A 39 15.29 -6.27 9.29
CA ASP A 39 16.01 -6.02 8.04
C ASP A 39 16.19 -4.54 7.73
N GLY A 40 15.83 -3.65 8.66
CA GLY A 40 15.91 -2.22 8.49
C GLY A 40 14.80 -1.60 7.66
N SER A 41 13.84 -2.39 7.21
CA SER A 41 12.71 -1.87 6.47
C SER A 41 11.64 -1.28 7.39
N LYS A 42 10.89 -0.30 6.86
CA LYS A 42 9.75 0.29 7.57
C LYS A 42 8.46 -0.37 7.08
N HIS A 43 7.72 -0.97 8.00
CA HIS A 43 6.39 -1.51 7.73
C HIS A 43 5.37 -0.39 7.73
N CYS A 44 4.38 -0.48 6.84
CA CYS A 44 3.42 0.58 6.60
C CYS A 44 2.00 0.14 6.86
N LYS A 45 1.15 1.11 7.24
CA LYS A 45 -0.30 0.97 7.16
C LYS A 45 -0.76 1.45 5.79
N ASN A 46 -1.74 0.76 5.26
CA ASN A 46 -2.32 1.04 3.95
C ASN A 46 -3.83 1.12 4.11
N LEU A 47 -4.39 2.30 3.91
CA LEU A 47 -5.81 2.56 4.06
C LEU A 47 -6.40 2.97 2.73
N PHE A 48 -7.57 2.43 2.40
CA PHE A 48 -8.24 2.71 1.13
C PHE A 48 -9.53 3.48 1.35
N PHE A 49 -9.60 4.69 0.78
CA PHE A 49 -10.71 5.62 0.98
C PHE A 49 -11.40 5.96 -0.33
N ARG A 50 -12.62 6.44 -0.19
CA ARG A 50 -13.35 7.07 -1.28
C ARG A 50 -13.77 8.48 -0.89
N ASN A 51 -14.00 9.34 -1.89
CA ASN A 51 -14.59 10.64 -1.64
C ASN A 51 -16.11 10.51 -1.43
N HIS A 52 -16.78 11.62 -1.10
CA HIS A 52 -18.22 11.60 -0.82
C HIS A 52 -19.04 11.10 -2.01
N LYS A 53 -18.71 11.54 -3.23
CA LYS A 53 -19.41 11.11 -4.44
C LYS A 53 -19.12 9.67 -4.83
N GLY A 54 -18.05 9.09 -4.34
CA GLY A 54 -17.65 7.72 -4.68
C GLY A 54 -17.05 7.59 -6.09
N ASN A 55 -16.63 8.69 -6.70
CA ASN A 55 -16.00 8.68 -8.02
C ASN A 55 -14.49 8.83 -7.99
N CYS A 56 -13.89 9.06 -6.81
CA CYS A 56 -12.46 9.11 -6.63
C CYS A 56 -12.06 8.20 -5.47
N HIS A 57 -10.92 7.53 -5.61
CA HIS A 57 -10.42 6.61 -4.60
C HIS A 57 -8.96 6.92 -4.27
N TYR A 58 -8.60 6.75 -3.02
CA TYR A 58 -7.28 7.12 -2.50
C TYR A 58 -6.70 5.98 -1.68
N LEU A 59 -5.47 5.62 -2.00
CA LEU A 59 -4.69 4.71 -1.16
C LEU A 59 -3.73 5.57 -0.34
N VAL A 60 -3.81 5.46 0.98
CA VAL A 60 -3.02 6.26 1.90
C VAL A 60 -2.05 5.36 2.63
N VAL A 61 -0.75 5.65 2.52
CA VAL A 61 0.33 4.81 3.05
C VAL A 61 1.15 5.62 4.04
N PHE A 62 1.33 5.08 5.24
CA PHE A 62 2.10 5.75 6.29
C PHE A 62 2.73 4.73 7.25
N ASP A 63 3.57 5.23 8.16
CA ASP A 63 4.28 4.42 9.14
C ASP A 63 3.31 3.62 10.02
N CYS A 64 3.53 2.31 10.13
CA CYS A 64 2.65 1.44 10.90
C CYS A 64 2.61 1.78 12.40
N ASP A 65 3.59 2.51 12.91
CA ASP A 65 3.65 2.91 14.32
C ASP A 65 2.88 4.20 14.60
N ARG A 66 2.31 4.82 13.55
CA ARG A 66 1.50 6.02 13.67
C ARG A 66 0.02 5.71 13.55
N GLN A 67 -0.80 6.57 14.13
CA GLN A 67 -2.25 6.49 13.99
C GLN A 67 -2.76 7.80 13.43
N LEU A 68 -3.74 7.72 12.53
CA LEU A 68 -4.35 8.88 11.91
C LEU A 68 -5.87 8.77 12.05
N ALA A 69 -6.50 9.80 12.60
CA ALA A 69 -7.94 9.91 12.60
C ALA A 69 -8.40 10.31 11.19
N ILE A 70 -9.52 9.76 10.73
CA ILE A 70 -10.05 10.07 9.40
C ILE A 70 -10.29 11.57 9.23
N HIS A 71 -10.71 12.26 10.31
CA HIS A 71 -10.93 13.70 10.28
C HIS A 71 -9.64 14.46 9.96
N ASP A 72 -8.53 14.06 10.54
CA ASP A 72 -7.23 14.69 10.27
C ASP A 72 -6.79 14.41 8.84
N LEU A 73 -7.04 13.19 8.34
CA LEU A 73 -6.75 12.84 6.94
C LEU A 73 -7.55 13.71 5.99
N GLU A 74 -8.83 13.92 6.25
CA GLU A 74 -9.67 14.79 5.41
C GLU A 74 -9.06 16.17 5.28
N HIS A 75 -8.58 16.71 6.39
CA HIS A 75 -7.95 18.04 6.41
C HIS A 75 -6.62 18.04 5.64
N ARG A 76 -5.81 17.01 5.82
CA ARG A 76 -4.48 16.93 5.19
C ARG A 76 -4.56 16.65 3.69
N LEU A 77 -5.45 15.76 3.26
CA LEU A 77 -5.56 15.37 1.86
C LEU A 77 -6.30 16.41 1.00
N ARG A 78 -7.14 17.23 1.60
CA ARG A 78 -7.91 18.29 0.92
C ARG A 78 -8.79 17.75 -0.20
N GLN A 79 -9.34 16.55 -0.02
CA GLN A 79 -10.21 15.90 -0.99
C GLN A 79 -11.69 15.93 -0.55
N GLY A 80 -12.01 16.75 0.44
CA GLY A 80 -13.34 16.79 1.02
C GLY A 80 -13.56 15.63 1.99
N LYS A 81 -14.81 15.27 2.18
CA LYS A 81 -15.17 14.21 3.11
C LYS A 81 -14.73 12.85 2.58
N LEU A 82 -14.10 12.07 3.45
CA LEU A 82 -13.61 10.73 3.14
C LEU A 82 -14.38 9.67 3.91
N SER A 83 -14.52 8.50 3.30
CA SER A 83 -15.03 7.30 3.94
C SER A 83 -14.14 6.13 3.55
N PHE A 84 -14.04 5.13 4.41
CA PHE A 84 -13.37 3.89 4.01
C PHE A 84 -14.10 3.29 2.83
N ALA A 85 -13.36 2.85 1.83
CA ALA A 85 -13.93 2.17 0.67
C ALA A 85 -14.43 0.80 1.10
N SER A 86 -15.56 0.37 0.53
CA SER A 86 -16.14 -0.94 0.80
C SER A 86 -15.25 -2.06 0.27
N GLU A 87 -15.50 -3.30 0.74
CA GLU A 87 -14.81 -4.48 0.22
C GLU A 87 -15.02 -4.63 -1.29
N GLN A 88 -16.21 -4.29 -1.78
CA GLN A 88 -16.52 -4.33 -3.20
C GLN A 88 -15.66 -3.36 -4.00
N ARG A 89 -15.47 -2.15 -3.48
CA ARG A 89 -14.61 -1.14 -4.12
C ARG A 89 -13.15 -1.54 -4.09
N MET A 90 -12.71 -2.11 -2.97
CA MET A 90 -11.35 -2.61 -2.82
C MET A 90 -11.06 -3.73 -3.84
N GLU A 91 -11.98 -4.66 -4.02
CA GLU A 91 -11.88 -5.71 -5.02
C GLU A 91 -11.88 -5.12 -6.43
N ARG A 92 -12.79 -4.20 -6.70
CA ARG A 92 -12.94 -3.61 -8.03
C ARG A 92 -11.70 -2.85 -8.49
N TYR A 93 -11.13 -2.01 -7.61
CA TYR A 93 -10.05 -1.09 -8.02
C TYR A 93 -8.66 -1.64 -7.73
N LEU A 94 -8.50 -2.44 -6.71
CA LEU A 94 -7.20 -2.96 -6.31
C LEU A 94 -7.08 -4.48 -6.42
N GLY A 95 -8.20 -5.19 -6.58
CA GLY A 95 -8.19 -6.65 -6.58
C GLY A 95 -7.82 -7.25 -5.24
N LEU A 96 -8.10 -6.54 -4.14
CA LEU A 96 -7.66 -6.91 -2.80
C LEU A 96 -8.82 -7.14 -1.85
N ARG A 97 -8.49 -7.76 -0.72
CA ARG A 97 -9.41 -8.01 0.40
C ARG A 97 -8.91 -7.30 1.66
N PRO A 98 -9.80 -7.02 2.63
CA PRO A 98 -9.39 -6.47 3.92
C PRO A 98 -8.27 -7.31 4.55
N GLY A 99 -7.31 -6.66 5.18
CA GLY A 99 -6.14 -7.31 5.78
C GLY A 99 -4.98 -7.56 4.82
N SER A 100 -5.16 -7.29 3.53
CA SER A 100 -4.12 -7.49 2.51
C SER A 100 -3.90 -6.27 1.64
N VAL A 101 -4.37 -5.09 2.06
CA VAL A 101 -4.24 -3.85 1.30
C VAL A 101 -2.77 -3.44 1.19
N SER A 102 -2.36 -3.07 -0.02
CA SER A 102 -0.96 -2.78 -0.32
C SER A 102 -0.87 -1.94 -1.60
N PRO A 103 0.21 -1.15 -1.77
CA PRO A 103 0.45 -0.44 -3.03
C PRO A 103 0.58 -1.39 -4.22
N PHE A 104 0.93 -2.66 -4.00
CA PHE A 104 1.01 -3.63 -5.08
C PHE A 104 -0.35 -3.91 -5.73
N GLY A 105 -1.45 -3.52 -5.08
CA GLY A 105 -2.79 -3.56 -5.70
C GLY A 105 -2.91 -2.67 -6.93
N LEU A 106 -2.03 -1.67 -7.07
CA LEU A 106 -2.03 -0.79 -8.24
C LEU A 106 -1.78 -1.54 -9.56
N ILE A 107 -1.16 -2.72 -9.50
CA ILE A 107 -0.97 -3.54 -10.72
C ILE A 107 -2.31 -4.01 -11.32
N ASN A 108 -3.38 -3.98 -10.52
CA ASN A 108 -4.72 -4.36 -10.95
C ASN A 108 -5.56 -3.17 -11.41
N ASP A 109 -5.08 -1.95 -11.16
CA ASP A 109 -5.78 -0.71 -11.52
C ASP A 109 -5.33 -0.23 -12.90
N LEU A 110 -5.81 -0.91 -13.92
CA LEU A 110 -5.35 -0.68 -15.30
C LEU A 110 -5.73 0.69 -15.86
N GLU A 111 -6.72 1.36 -15.25
CA GLU A 111 -7.15 2.68 -15.67
C GLU A 111 -6.47 3.80 -14.89
N ASN A 112 -5.57 3.47 -13.97
CA ASN A 112 -4.89 4.42 -13.12
C ASN A 112 -5.87 5.32 -12.35
N HIS A 113 -6.94 4.72 -11.88
CA HIS A 113 -8.01 5.41 -11.18
C HIS A 113 -7.62 5.85 -9.78
N VAL A 114 -6.85 5.03 -9.07
CA VAL A 114 -6.49 5.26 -7.67
C VAL A 114 -5.35 6.27 -7.59
N HIS A 115 -5.55 7.29 -6.75
CA HIS A 115 -4.48 8.22 -6.40
C HIS A 115 -3.83 7.79 -5.09
N LEU A 116 -2.51 7.85 -5.02
CA LEU A 116 -1.72 7.39 -3.88
C LEU A 116 -1.19 8.58 -3.09
N PHE A 117 -1.49 8.61 -1.78
CA PHE A 117 -0.90 9.55 -0.85
C PHE A 117 0.07 8.80 0.07
N LEU A 118 1.30 9.28 0.11
CA LEU A 118 2.36 8.69 0.93
C LEU A 118 2.81 9.70 1.97
N ASP A 119 2.96 9.26 3.22
CA ASP A 119 3.53 10.17 4.21
C ASP A 119 4.97 10.51 3.84
N GLN A 120 5.32 11.79 3.97
CA GLN A 120 6.64 12.28 3.56
C GLN A 120 7.79 11.61 4.30
N THR A 121 7.58 11.13 5.53
CA THR A 121 8.64 10.45 6.28
C THR A 121 9.09 9.16 5.63
N LEU A 122 8.27 8.58 4.76
CA LEU A 122 8.64 7.36 4.03
C LEU A 122 9.75 7.59 3.02
N ARG A 123 9.98 8.84 2.60
CA ARG A 123 11.10 9.19 1.72
C ARG A 123 12.46 8.92 2.34
N ASP A 124 12.52 9.02 3.67
CA ASP A 124 13.77 8.90 4.40
C ASP A 124 14.10 7.46 4.79
N GLN A 125 13.19 6.53 4.50
CA GLN A 125 13.37 5.13 4.83
C GLN A 125 14.18 4.43 3.73
N PRO A 126 15.22 3.66 4.07
CA PRO A 126 16.02 2.96 3.07
C PRO A 126 15.25 1.86 2.36
N ALA A 127 14.26 1.27 3.03
CA ALA A 127 13.41 0.23 2.48
C ALA A 127 12.04 0.23 3.16
N LEU A 128 11.04 -0.24 2.42
CA LEU A 128 9.67 -0.37 2.89
C LEU A 128 9.23 -1.83 2.77
N SER A 129 8.31 -2.24 3.63
CA SER A 129 7.76 -3.60 3.62
C SER A 129 6.24 -3.56 3.45
N PHE A 130 5.75 -4.40 2.55
CA PHE A 130 4.33 -4.53 2.25
C PHE A 130 3.95 -5.99 2.03
N HIS A 131 2.68 -6.30 2.21
CA HIS A 131 2.15 -7.58 1.75
C HIS A 131 2.05 -7.58 0.22
N PRO A 132 2.46 -8.64 -0.45
CA PRO A 132 2.25 -8.76 -1.92
C PRO A 132 0.82 -9.19 -2.22
N ASN A 133 -0.16 -8.38 -1.81
CA ASN A 133 -1.60 -8.59 -2.01
C ASN A 133 -2.15 -9.85 -1.31
N ASP A 134 -1.37 -10.39 -0.38
CA ASP A 134 -1.71 -11.59 0.37
C ASP A 134 -0.98 -11.52 1.71
N ASN A 135 -1.69 -11.70 2.81
CA ASN A 135 -1.13 -11.53 4.14
C ASN A 135 -0.38 -12.77 4.67
N THR A 136 0.00 -13.68 3.78
CA THR A 136 0.86 -14.84 4.11
C THR A 136 2.31 -14.62 3.68
N ALA A 137 2.65 -13.41 3.26
CA ALA A 137 4.00 -13.09 2.81
C ALA A 137 4.30 -11.60 2.99
N THR A 138 5.57 -11.25 2.92
CA THR A 138 6.04 -9.87 2.96
C THR A 138 7.08 -9.66 1.86
N VAL A 139 6.97 -8.54 1.18
CA VAL A 139 7.98 -8.05 0.22
C VAL A 139 8.67 -6.85 0.85
N VAL A 140 10.01 -6.90 0.85
CA VAL A 140 10.84 -5.77 1.26
C VAL A 140 11.41 -5.14 -0.01
N ILE A 141 11.18 -3.86 -0.20
CA ILE A 141 11.57 -3.14 -1.39
C ILE A 141 12.35 -1.88 -1.02
N ARG A 142 13.51 -1.67 -1.65
CA ARG A 142 14.32 -0.48 -1.42
C ARG A 142 13.61 0.76 -1.94
N HIS A 143 13.93 1.91 -1.36
CA HIS A 143 13.27 3.18 -1.70
C HIS A 143 13.29 3.47 -3.21
N GLY A 144 14.46 3.37 -3.85
CA GLY A 144 14.56 3.62 -5.29
C GLY A 144 13.76 2.63 -6.13
N ALA A 145 13.75 1.36 -5.73
CA ALA A 145 12.95 0.33 -6.39
C ALA A 145 11.46 0.57 -6.21
N PHE A 146 11.05 1.05 -5.04
CA PHE A 146 9.65 1.39 -4.79
C PHE A 146 9.19 2.54 -5.69
N LEU A 147 10.01 3.58 -5.85
CA LEU A 147 9.70 4.66 -6.78
C LEU A 147 9.61 4.15 -8.22
N GLN A 148 10.49 3.26 -8.60
CA GLN A 148 10.46 2.61 -9.91
C GLN A 148 9.15 1.84 -10.10
N PHE A 149 8.69 1.15 -9.07
CA PHE A 149 7.41 0.46 -9.09
C PHE A 149 6.24 1.43 -9.32
N LEU A 150 6.20 2.54 -8.57
CA LEU A 150 5.15 3.54 -8.73
C LEU A 150 5.13 4.13 -10.14
N GLU A 151 6.30 4.45 -10.68
CA GLU A 151 6.42 4.95 -12.05
C GLU A 151 5.94 3.92 -13.07
N SER A 152 6.26 2.63 -12.86
CA SER A 152 5.84 1.57 -13.77
C SER A 152 4.32 1.38 -13.81
N CYS A 153 3.64 1.61 -12.70
CA CYS A 153 2.18 1.51 -12.63
C CYS A 153 1.48 2.68 -13.32
N GLY A 154 2.08 3.87 -13.27
CA GLY A 154 1.54 5.07 -13.91
C GLY A 154 0.48 5.82 -13.10
N ASN A 155 0.07 5.33 -11.93
CA ASN A 155 -0.88 6.05 -11.08
C ASN A 155 -0.27 7.34 -10.56
N SER A 156 -1.10 8.37 -10.40
CA SER A 156 -0.66 9.60 -9.75
C SER A 156 -0.37 9.33 -8.27
N TYR A 157 0.67 9.95 -7.75
CA TYR A 157 1.03 9.82 -6.34
C TYR A 157 1.73 11.09 -5.84
N GLU A 158 1.68 11.31 -4.54
CA GLU A 158 2.40 12.40 -3.92
C GLU A 158 2.79 12.07 -2.50
N PHE A 159 3.95 12.61 -2.08
CA PHE A 159 4.39 12.56 -0.70
C PHE A 159 3.93 13.84 0.00
N ILE A 160 3.22 13.69 1.10
CA ILE A 160 2.70 14.82 1.87
C ILE A 160 2.89 14.58 3.36
N GLU A 161 2.77 15.65 4.14
CA GLU A 161 2.80 15.55 5.59
C GLU A 161 1.41 15.10 6.08
N LEU A 162 1.34 13.89 6.66
CA LEU A 162 0.09 13.33 7.16
C LEU A 162 -0.10 13.55 8.67
N TYR A 163 0.95 13.80 9.42
CA TYR A 163 0.90 14.04 10.87
C TYR A 163 1.99 14.96 11.36
#